data_450968ed0ac84242035dea813192eaad
#
_entry.id   450968ed0ac84242035dea813192eaad
#
_cell.length_a   1.000
_cell.length_b   1.000
_cell.length_c   1.000
_cell.angle_alpha   90.00
_cell.angle_beta   90.00
_cell.angle_gamma   90.00
#
_symmetry.space_group_name_H-M   'P 1'
#
loop_
_entity.id
_entity.type
_entity.pdbx_description
1 polymer ?
#
loop_
_entity_poly.entity_id
_entity_poly.type
_entity_poly.pdbx_seq_one_letter_code
_entity_poly.pdbx_strand_id
1 'polypeptide(L)'
;MNTKTYLNQISRLDKMIQNKLSEIYRLKTIACSVTVSTDKEAVDVSSDKDKLGSTVTKIVDLEKDTDKLVDEFMRKRNHNISQIDSMENTDYYHVLSMRYVNQNTFEEIAQATNWSIRKIFTIHGRALQEFERLYGKEYLENVQ
;
A
#
# COMPACT_ATOMS: atom_id res chain seq x y z
N MET A 1 2.46 -5.12 18.33
CA MET A 1 2.90 -5.18 16.90
C MET A 1 4.42 -5.09 16.85
N ASN A 2 5.10 -5.95 16.14
CA ASN A 2 6.55 -5.84 16.05
C ASN A 2 6.99 -4.77 15.03
N THR A 3 8.24 -4.37 15.09
CA THR A 3 8.80 -3.28 14.27
C THR A 3 8.68 -3.53 12.77
N LYS A 4 8.95 -4.76 12.32
CA LYS A 4 8.77 -5.13 10.90
C LYS A 4 7.33 -4.96 10.45
N THR A 5 6.38 -5.44 11.24
CA THR A 5 4.95 -5.33 10.93
C THR A 5 4.51 -3.87 10.89
N TYR A 6 4.99 -3.07 11.84
CA TYR A 6 4.73 -1.63 11.87
C TYR A 6 5.21 -0.94 10.59
N LEU A 7 6.45 -1.15 10.20
CA LEU A 7 7.02 -0.56 8.99
C LEU A 7 6.39 -1.12 7.70
N ASN A 8 5.98 -2.39 7.70
CA ASN A 8 5.32 -3.02 6.55
C ASN A 8 3.87 -2.60 6.34
N GLN A 9 3.27 -1.83 7.25
CA GLN A 9 1.91 -1.31 7.05
C GLN A 9 1.76 -0.50 5.76
N ILE A 10 2.80 0.23 5.36
CA ILE A 10 2.84 0.98 4.10
C ILE A 10 2.65 0.04 2.92
N SER A 11 3.43 -1.02 2.84
CA SER A 11 3.34 -2.02 1.76
C SER A 11 1.99 -2.71 1.73
N ARG A 12 1.42 -3.03 2.90
CA ARG A 12 0.10 -3.65 2.99
C ARG A 12 -0.99 -2.73 2.45
N LEU A 13 -0.99 -1.47 2.87
CA LEU A 13 -1.96 -0.47 2.39
C LEU A 13 -1.83 -0.24 0.89
N ASP A 14 -0.60 -0.16 0.36
CA ASP A 14 -0.37 -0.02 -1.07
C ASP A 14 -0.98 -1.19 -1.85
N LYS A 15 -0.77 -2.42 -1.41
CA LYS A 15 -1.36 -3.61 -2.05
C LYS A 15 -2.90 -3.58 -1.99
N MET A 16 -3.48 -3.17 -0.88
CA MET A 16 -4.94 -3.02 -0.76
C MET A 16 -5.49 -1.98 -1.73
N ILE A 17 -4.80 -0.85 -1.87
CA ILE A 17 -5.16 0.21 -2.83
C ILE A 17 -5.08 -0.33 -4.26
N GLN A 18 -3.99 -1.00 -4.63
CA GLN A 18 -3.82 -1.57 -5.96
C GLN A 18 -4.92 -2.59 -6.29
N ASN A 19 -5.29 -3.43 -5.35
CA ASN A 19 -6.37 -4.40 -5.54
C ASN A 19 -7.73 -3.71 -5.75
N LYS A 20 -8.03 -2.66 -4.99
CA LYS A 20 -9.27 -1.88 -5.17
C LYS A 20 -9.31 -1.13 -6.49
N LEU A 21 -8.20 -0.53 -6.90
CA LEU A 21 -8.09 0.13 -8.21
C LEU A 21 -8.30 -0.86 -9.37
N SER A 22 -7.75 -2.06 -9.26
CA SER A 22 -7.95 -3.12 -10.24
C SER A 22 -9.42 -3.55 -10.33
N GLU A 23 -10.10 -3.66 -9.21
CA GLU A 23 -11.54 -3.99 -9.17
C GLU A 23 -12.39 -2.86 -9.75
N ILE A 24 -12.09 -1.61 -9.44
CA ILE A 24 -12.75 -0.44 -10.03
C ILE A 24 -12.59 -0.46 -11.56
N TYR A 25 -11.39 -0.70 -12.06
CA TYR A 25 -11.11 -0.80 -13.50
C TYR A 25 -11.93 -1.91 -14.15
N ARG A 26 -11.98 -3.09 -13.52
CA ARG A 26 -12.78 -4.23 -13.98
C ARG A 26 -14.25 -3.88 -14.07
N LEU A 27 -14.83 -3.27 -13.05
CA LEU A 27 -16.23 -2.88 -13.02
C LEU A 27 -16.55 -1.79 -14.05
N LYS A 28 -15.66 -0.82 -14.26
CA LYS A 28 -15.80 0.20 -15.32
C LYS A 28 -15.79 -0.43 -16.70
N THR A 29 -14.94 -1.44 -16.94
CA THR A 29 -14.91 -2.18 -18.20
C THR A 29 -16.21 -2.94 -18.43
N ILE A 30 -16.77 -3.59 -17.41
CA ILE A 30 -18.06 -4.29 -17.48
C ILE A 30 -19.19 -3.28 -17.79
N ALA A 31 -19.22 -2.14 -17.11
CA ALA A 31 -20.21 -1.10 -17.34
C ALA A 31 -20.18 -0.58 -18.78
N CYS A 32 -19.00 -0.37 -19.34
CA CYS A 32 -18.82 0.05 -20.74
C CYS A 32 -19.32 -1.03 -21.72
N SER A 33 -19.05 -2.32 -21.47
CA SER A 33 -19.50 -3.41 -22.34
C SER A 33 -21.02 -3.60 -22.32
N VAL A 34 -21.67 -3.42 -21.17
CA VAL A 34 -23.14 -3.43 -21.05
C VAL A 34 -23.76 -2.28 -21.87
N THR A 35 -23.16 -1.08 -21.80
CA THR A 35 -23.61 0.08 -22.57
C THR A 35 -23.52 -0.15 -24.08
N VAL A 36 -22.46 -0.78 -24.57
CA VAL A 36 -22.27 -1.10 -25.99
C VAL A 36 -23.27 -2.19 -26.46
N SER A 37 -23.61 -3.16 -25.63
CA SER A 37 -24.55 -4.22 -25.99
C SER A 37 -25.98 -3.75 -26.02
N THR A 38 -26.38 -2.72 -25.29
CA THR A 38 -27.75 -2.14 -25.31
C THR A 38 -28.06 -1.37 -26.58
N ASP A 39 -27.06 -0.90 -27.31
CA ASP A 39 -27.24 -0.23 -28.60
C ASP A 39 -27.60 -1.19 -29.75
N LYS A 40 -27.45 -2.52 -29.59
CA LYS A 40 -27.60 -3.50 -30.67
C LYS A 40 -28.87 -4.35 -30.63
N GLU A 41 -29.56 -4.46 -29.52
CA GLU A 41 -30.79 -5.25 -29.42
C GLU A 41 -31.80 -4.62 -28.45
N ALA A 42 -32.96 -4.26 -28.96
CA ALA A 42 -34.07 -3.69 -28.19
C ALA A 42 -34.87 -4.76 -27.43
N VAL A 43 -34.21 -5.67 -26.68
CA VAL A 43 -34.88 -6.69 -25.87
C VAL A 43 -34.41 -6.57 -24.43
N ASP A 44 -35.33 -6.21 -23.55
CA ASP A 44 -35.18 -6.14 -22.10
C ASP A 44 -34.34 -4.98 -21.55
N VAL A 45 -34.76 -3.76 -21.85
CA VAL A 45 -34.15 -2.50 -21.42
C VAL A 45 -34.14 -2.30 -19.89
N SER A 46 -35.04 -2.95 -19.14
CA SER A 46 -35.17 -2.75 -17.70
C SER A 46 -34.14 -3.51 -16.86
N SER A 47 -33.82 -4.76 -17.23
CA SER A 47 -32.87 -5.57 -16.47
C SER A 47 -31.41 -5.11 -16.66
N ASP A 48 -31.05 -4.60 -17.86
CA ASP A 48 -29.75 -4.07 -18.16
C ASP A 48 -29.50 -2.71 -17.48
N LYS A 49 -30.52 -1.85 -17.38
CA LYS A 49 -30.45 -0.60 -16.61
C LYS A 49 -30.28 -0.85 -15.12
N ASP A 50 -30.94 -1.84 -14.54
CA ASP A 50 -30.74 -2.19 -13.13
C ASP A 50 -29.38 -2.75 -12.84
N LYS A 51 -28.83 -3.58 -13.73
CA LYS A 51 -27.46 -4.10 -13.64
C LYS A 51 -26.43 -2.96 -13.77
N LEU A 52 -26.60 -2.04 -14.70
CA LEU A 52 -25.74 -0.89 -14.89
C LEU A 52 -25.79 0.02 -13.66
N GLY A 53 -26.97 0.35 -13.14
CA GLY A 53 -27.14 1.16 -11.93
C GLY A 53 -26.48 0.53 -10.70
N SER A 54 -26.63 -0.79 -10.52
CA SER A 54 -25.97 -1.54 -9.47
C SER A 54 -24.43 -1.52 -9.61
N THR A 55 -23.93 -1.66 -10.83
CA THR A 55 -22.47 -1.60 -11.10
C THR A 55 -21.91 -0.21 -10.83
N VAL A 56 -22.60 0.85 -11.26
CA VAL A 56 -22.18 2.24 -10.98
C VAL A 56 -22.16 2.51 -9.48
N THR A 57 -23.16 2.05 -8.73
CA THR A 57 -23.19 2.18 -7.27
C THR A 57 -21.98 1.49 -6.61
N LYS A 58 -21.63 0.28 -7.05
CA LYS A 58 -20.44 -0.44 -6.56
C LYS A 58 -19.17 0.32 -6.86
N ILE A 59 -19.04 0.90 -8.06
CA ILE A 59 -17.86 1.72 -8.43
C ILE A 59 -17.74 2.91 -7.49
N VAL A 60 -18.82 3.66 -7.25
CA VAL A 60 -18.80 4.82 -6.35
C VAL A 60 -18.41 4.44 -4.93
N ASP A 61 -18.95 3.34 -4.40
CA ASP A 61 -18.63 2.85 -3.07
C ASP A 61 -17.17 2.43 -2.96
N LEU A 62 -16.63 1.73 -3.97
CA LEU A 62 -15.22 1.33 -4.02
C LEU A 62 -14.28 2.55 -4.14
N GLU A 63 -14.67 3.55 -4.91
CA GLU A 63 -13.88 4.80 -5.00
C GLU A 63 -13.79 5.52 -3.66
N LYS A 64 -14.90 5.60 -2.90
CA LYS A 64 -14.92 6.18 -1.55
C LYS A 64 -14.04 5.39 -0.57
N ASP A 65 -14.12 4.06 -0.59
CA ASP A 65 -13.29 3.20 0.24
C ASP A 65 -11.80 3.34 -0.12
N THR A 66 -11.50 3.44 -1.41
CA THR A 66 -10.13 3.63 -1.91
C THR A 66 -9.57 4.98 -1.46
N ASP A 67 -10.36 6.06 -1.53
CA ASP A 67 -9.94 7.39 -1.06
C ASP A 67 -9.56 7.37 0.42
N LYS A 68 -10.33 6.68 1.27
CA LYS A 68 -10.00 6.50 2.69
C LYS A 68 -8.69 5.75 2.90
N LEU A 69 -8.45 4.70 2.12
CA LEU A 69 -7.20 3.93 2.17
C LEU A 69 -6.01 4.76 1.71
N VAL A 70 -6.17 5.59 0.68
CA VAL A 70 -5.11 6.50 0.20
C VAL A 70 -4.76 7.52 1.27
N ASP A 71 -5.74 8.12 1.94
CA ASP A 71 -5.51 9.07 3.03
C ASP A 71 -4.77 8.41 4.19
N GLU A 72 -5.16 7.19 4.58
CA GLU A 72 -4.47 6.42 5.61
C GLU A 72 -3.03 6.06 5.21
N PHE A 73 -2.85 5.62 3.97
CA PHE A 73 -1.54 5.31 3.40
C PHE A 73 -0.61 6.52 3.44
N MET A 74 -1.07 7.68 2.96
CA MET A 74 -0.27 8.91 2.94
C MET A 74 0.11 9.35 4.36
N ARG A 75 -0.82 9.30 5.30
CA ARG A 75 -0.56 9.67 6.68
C ARG A 75 0.48 8.76 7.33
N LYS A 76 0.32 7.45 7.21
CA LYS A 76 1.27 6.46 7.78
C LYS A 76 2.63 6.53 7.10
N ARG A 77 2.64 6.65 5.79
CA ARG A 77 3.87 6.78 5.02
C ARG A 77 4.67 8.02 5.43
N ASN A 78 4.04 9.16 5.51
CA ASN A 78 4.68 10.40 5.90
C ASN A 78 5.19 10.34 7.35
N HIS A 79 4.44 9.72 8.25
CA HIS A 79 4.87 9.52 9.63
C HIS A 79 6.11 8.61 9.72
N ASN A 80 6.11 7.47 9.03
CA ASN A 80 7.23 6.55 9.01
C ASN A 80 8.48 7.18 8.35
N ILE A 81 8.30 7.97 7.28
CA ILE A 81 9.40 8.73 6.65
C ILE A 81 10.02 9.68 7.67
N SER A 82 9.21 10.44 8.39
CA SER A 82 9.67 11.37 9.41
C SER A 82 10.47 10.68 10.52
N GLN A 83 10.00 9.51 10.96
CA GLN A 83 10.72 8.70 11.96
C GLN A 83 12.06 8.17 11.44
N ILE A 84 12.08 7.65 10.20
CA ILE A 84 13.29 7.15 9.57
C ILE A 84 14.29 8.29 9.31
N ASP A 85 13.81 9.43 8.84
CA ASP A 85 14.64 10.61 8.54
C ASP A 85 15.33 11.17 9.80
N SER A 86 14.75 10.96 10.97
CA SER A 86 15.33 11.41 12.24
C SER A 86 16.40 10.48 12.81
N MET A 87 16.65 9.33 12.19
CA MET A 87 17.72 8.42 12.62
C MET A 87 19.09 9.00 12.30
N GLU A 88 19.98 9.05 13.30
CA GLU A 88 21.31 9.63 13.16
C GLU A 88 22.26 8.77 12.32
N ASN A 89 22.12 7.44 12.41
CA ASN A 89 22.99 6.52 11.65
C ASN A 89 22.56 6.48 10.18
N THR A 90 23.42 6.97 9.30
CA THR A 90 23.15 7.06 7.86
C THR A 90 22.90 5.70 7.21
N ASP A 91 23.63 4.66 7.63
CA ASP A 91 23.44 3.31 7.08
C ASP A 91 22.07 2.74 7.47
N TYR A 92 21.63 2.96 8.71
CA TYR A 92 20.31 2.55 9.17
C TYR A 92 19.20 3.29 8.43
N TYR A 93 19.33 4.61 8.33
CA TYR A 93 18.45 5.45 7.54
C TYR A 93 18.31 4.90 6.10
N HIS A 94 19.45 4.65 5.46
CA HIS A 94 19.48 4.23 4.05
C HIS A 94 18.79 2.88 3.84
N VAL A 95 19.11 1.87 4.65
CA VAL A 95 18.52 0.53 4.53
C VAL A 95 17.02 0.55 4.85
N LEU A 96 16.60 1.21 5.92
CA LEU A 96 15.17 1.29 6.27
C LEU A 96 14.38 2.07 5.22
N SER A 97 14.92 3.16 4.70
CA SER A 97 14.29 3.96 3.66
C SER A 97 14.10 3.15 2.37
N MET A 98 15.15 2.49 1.90
CA MET A 98 15.07 1.65 0.69
C MET A 98 14.11 0.48 0.87
N ARG A 99 14.15 -0.19 2.01
CA ARG A 99 13.34 -1.38 2.26
C ARG A 99 11.86 -1.07 2.47
N TYR A 100 11.54 -0.09 3.32
CA TYR A 100 10.17 0.14 3.79
C TYR A 100 9.46 1.31 3.13
N VAL A 101 10.18 2.32 2.69
CA VAL A 101 9.60 3.45 1.96
C VAL A 101 9.55 3.17 0.47
N ASN A 102 10.68 2.77 -0.12
CA ASN A 102 10.80 2.48 -1.55
C ASN A 102 10.42 1.03 -1.91
N GLN A 103 10.20 0.18 -0.91
CA GLN A 103 9.76 -1.21 -1.07
C GLN A 103 10.73 -2.06 -1.92
N ASN A 104 12.03 -1.78 -1.83
CA ASN A 104 13.05 -2.54 -2.53
C ASN A 104 13.29 -3.91 -1.87
N THR A 105 13.62 -4.91 -2.67
CA THR A 105 14.11 -6.20 -2.15
C THR A 105 15.51 -6.05 -1.57
N PHE A 106 15.95 -6.98 -0.74
CA PHE A 106 17.32 -6.97 -0.21
C PHE A 106 18.37 -7.08 -1.31
N GLU A 107 18.08 -7.82 -2.37
CA GLU A 107 18.93 -7.95 -3.55
C GLU A 107 19.06 -6.61 -4.29
N GLU A 108 17.97 -5.87 -4.46
CA GLU A 108 17.97 -4.54 -5.06
C GLU A 108 18.78 -3.55 -4.22
N ILE A 109 18.64 -3.61 -2.89
CA ILE A 109 19.44 -2.78 -1.96
C ILE A 109 20.92 -3.12 -2.07
N ALA A 110 21.27 -4.40 -2.13
CA ALA A 110 22.65 -4.85 -2.31
C ALA A 110 23.26 -4.33 -3.62
N GLN A 111 22.53 -4.38 -4.71
CA GLN A 111 22.96 -3.85 -6.00
C GLN A 111 23.16 -2.33 -5.97
N ALA A 112 22.23 -1.60 -5.38
CA ALA A 112 22.28 -0.14 -5.30
C ALA A 112 23.42 0.38 -4.41
N THR A 113 23.75 -0.35 -3.34
CA THR A 113 24.77 0.06 -2.36
C THR A 113 26.15 -0.54 -2.60
N ASN A 114 26.26 -1.55 -3.46
CA ASN A 114 27.44 -2.41 -3.61
C ASN A 114 27.86 -3.12 -2.31
N TRP A 115 26.91 -3.30 -1.39
CA TRP A 115 27.12 -4.06 -0.17
C TRP A 115 26.72 -5.50 -0.37
N SER A 116 27.37 -6.42 0.37
CA SER A 116 26.95 -7.82 0.37
C SER A 116 25.56 -8.00 1.01
N ILE A 117 24.85 -9.03 0.61
CA ILE A 117 23.55 -9.41 1.22
C ILE A 117 23.72 -9.59 2.74
N ARG A 118 24.81 -10.22 3.16
CA ARG A 118 25.11 -10.43 4.59
C ARG A 118 25.26 -9.11 5.35
N LYS A 119 25.93 -8.12 4.76
CA LYS A 119 26.06 -6.78 5.34
C LYS A 119 24.70 -6.10 5.45
N ILE A 120 23.85 -6.21 4.40
CA ILE A 120 22.50 -5.66 4.40
C ILE A 120 21.66 -6.26 5.54
N PHE A 121 21.67 -7.58 5.72
CA PHE A 121 20.94 -8.23 6.82
C PHE A 121 21.41 -7.78 8.19
N THR A 122 22.72 -7.63 8.37
CA THR A 122 23.30 -7.15 9.63
C THR A 122 22.87 -5.72 9.95
N ILE A 123 22.97 -4.83 8.97
CA ILE A 123 22.55 -3.43 9.11
C ILE A 123 21.05 -3.34 9.34
N HIS A 124 20.26 -4.07 8.59
CA HIS A 124 18.81 -4.11 8.73
C HIS A 124 18.37 -4.54 10.14
N GLY A 125 18.96 -5.61 10.67
CA GLY A 125 18.65 -6.07 12.02
C GLY A 125 18.99 -5.03 13.10
N ARG A 126 20.14 -4.38 12.99
CA ARG A 126 20.57 -3.32 13.91
C ARG A 126 19.68 -2.06 13.76
N ALA A 127 19.34 -1.72 12.53
CA ALA A 127 18.48 -0.57 12.25
C ALA A 127 17.07 -0.77 12.85
N LEU A 128 16.51 -1.97 12.76
CA LEU A 128 15.22 -2.29 13.38
C LEU A 128 15.29 -2.19 14.92
N GLN A 129 16.37 -2.66 15.53
CA GLN A 129 16.56 -2.53 16.98
C GLN A 129 16.65 -1.06 17.42
N GLU A 130 17.38 -0.26 16.69
CA GLU A 130 17.50 1.19 16.96
C GLU A 130 16.17 1.91 16.75
N PHE A 131 15.45 1.59 15.68
CA PHE A 131 14.11 2.14 15.43
C PHE A 131 13.14 1.78 16.56
N GLU A 132 13.15 0.55 17.02
CA GLU A 132 12.34 0.09 18.15
C GLU A 132 12.72 0.84 19.45
N ARG A 133 14.00 1.06 19.69
CA ARG A 133 14.47 1.83 20.84
C ARG A 133 13.93 3.26 20.82
N LEU A 134 13.90 3.89 19.64
CA LEU A 134 13.46 5.28 19.48
C LEU A 134 11.93 5.42 19.49
N TYR A 135 11.22 4.53 18.81
CA TYR A 135 9.79 4.68 18.51
C TYR A 135 8.91 3.52 18.97
N GLY A 136 9.48 2.47 19.55
CA GLY A 136 8.76 1.27 19.94
C GLY A 136 7.55 1.50 20.84
N LYS A 137 7.59 2.52 21.68
CA LYS A 137 6.47 2.88 22.56
C LYS A 137 5.18 3.21 21.79
N GLU A 138 5.29 3.74 20.58
CA GLU A 138 4.11 4.12 19.78
C GLU A 138 3.29 2.91 19.30
N TYR A 139 3.93 1.76 19.10
CA TYR A 139 3.27 0.61 18.48
C TYR A 139 3.37 -0.71 19.26
N LEU A 140 4.28 -0.82 20.24
CA LEU A 140 4.39 -2.01 21.08
C LEU A 140 3.36 -2.03 22.22
N GLU A 141 2.97 -0.86 22.75
CA GLU A 141 2.03 -0.74 23.86
C GLU A 141 0.55 -0.95 23.49
N ASN A 142 0.24 -1.09 22.20
CA ASN A 142 -1.12 -1.34 21.71
C ASN A 142 -1.51 -2.83 21.70
N VAL A 143 -0.89 -3.65 22.54
CA VAL A 143 -1.30 -5.05 22.76
C VAL A 143 -1.98 -5.13 24.12
N GLN A 144 -3.22 -4.72 24.18
CA GLN A 144 -4.19 -5.11 25.21
C GLN A 144 -5.36 -5.79 24.55
#